data_e27c614862b84110688318fd9dd19640
#
_entry.id   e27c614862b84110688318fd9dd19640
#
_cell.length_a   1.000
_cell.length_b   1.000
_cell.length_c   1.000
_cell.angle_alpha   90.00
_cell.angle_beta   90.00
_cell.angle_gamma   90.00
#
_symmetry.space_group_name_H-M   'P 1'
#
loop_
_entity.id
_entity.type
_entity.pdbx_description
1 polymer ?
#
loop_
_entity_poly.entity_id
_entity_poly.type
_entity_poly.pdbx_seq_one_letter_code
_entity_poly.pdbx_strand_id
1 'polypeptide(L)'
;MKSMLANSRVPFKHQGFILYNALSFQAVWWSSILWLNTSLLLTIPLLLFHFILLASLSKPEYRKVDLLLMLKVAALGIGIDTVLSVLGVFEFALFPWWLGCLWLHFALTLNHSLAFMRPLPLIFQALLGGIFGGLSYLAGAQFNAVSLPYGNVISAVVLFLVWLVLLPFLIQLANPYGFNRSTKARSFTVFGR
;
A
#
# COMPACT_ATOMS: atom_id res chain seq x y z
N MET A 1 7.20 33.26 -23.46
CA MET A 1 6.68 31.89 -23.31
C MET A 1 7.83 30.93 -22.97
N LYS A 2 8.60 31.20 -21.89
CA LYS A 2 9.75 30.42 -21.40
C LYS A 2 9.90 30.56 -19.90
N SER A 3 8.88 30.20 -19.10
CA SER A 3 9.05 30.21 -17.63
C SER A 3 8.10 29.28 -16.87
N MET A 4 7.58 28.21 -17.50
CA MET A 4 6.67 27.25 -16.87
C MET A 4 7.23 25.82 -16.75
N LEU A 5 8.51 25.64 -16.96
CA LEU A 5 9.20 24.40 -16.53
C LEU A 5 9.97 24.68 -15.23
N ALA A 6 9.30 25.31 -14.27
CA ALA A 6 9.82 25.41 -12.92
C ALA A 6 9.83 24.03 -12.30
N ASN A 7 10.97 23.41 -12.44
CA ASN A 7 11.67 22.46 -11.60
C ASN A 7 10.82 21.95 -10.39
N SER A 8 9.94 21.00 -10.64
CA SER A 8 9.18 20.29 -9.59
C SER A 8 10.06 19.23 -8.90
N ARG A 9 11.33 19.60 -8.59
CA ARG A 9 12.16 18.76 -7.72
C ARG A 9 11.52 18.79 -6.34
N VAL A 10 10.98 17.65 -5.94
CA VAL A 10 10.54 17.43 -4.57
C VAL A 10 11.69 17.81 -3.62
N PRO A 11 11.48 18.65 -2.60
CA PRO A 11 12.55 19.07 -1.70
C PRO A 11 13.30 17.85 -1.13
N PHE A 12 14.60 17.95 -0.97
CA PHE A 12 15.48 16.84 -0.51
C PHE A 12 14.95 16.15 0.77
N LYS A 13 14.40 16.90 1.72
CA LYS A 13 13.76 16.34 2.93
C LYS A 13 12.59 15.41 2.62
N HIS A 14 11.86 15.69 1.55
CA HIS A 14 10.73 14.86 1.11
C HIS A 14 11.21 13.59 0.41
N GLN A 15 12.29 13.65 -0.36
CA GLN A 15 12.89 12.46 -1.00
C GLN A 15 13.44 11.49 0.04
N GLY A 16 14.11 12.00 1.09
CA GLY A 16 14.60 11.19 2.21
C GLY A 16 13.46 10.46 2.93
N PHE A 17 12.31 11.12 3.10
CA PHE A 17 11.14 10.49 3.70
C PHE A 17 10.52 9.40 2.82
N ILE A 18 10.46 9.60 1.50
CA ILE A 18 9.99 8.57 0.55
C ILE A 18 10.90 7.34 0.60
N LEU A 19 12.21 7.54 0.60
CA LEU A 19 13.19 6.45 0.70
C LEU A 19 13.05 5.71 2.05
N TYR A 20 12.96 6.45 3.16
CA TYR A 20 12.68 5.86 4.47
C TYR A 20 11.42 5.01 4.45
N ASN A 21 10.31 5.53 3.90
CA ASN A 21 9.04 4.81 3.83
C ASN A 21 9.17 3.50 3.03
N ALA A 22 9.86 3.53 1.88
CA ALA A 22 10.12 2.34 1.08
C ALA A 22 10.96 1.30 1.83
N LEU A 23 12.09 1.71 2.42
CA LEU A 23 12.99 0.81 3.16
C LEU A 23 12.35 0.28 4.44
N SER A 24 11.61 1.12 5.15
CA SER A 24 10.84 0.72 6.34
C SER A 24 9.81 -0.34 5.98
N PHE A 25 9.05 -0.17 4.89
CA PHE A 25 8.10 -1.19 4.44
C PHE A 25 8.79 -2.51 4.10
N GLN A 26 9.95 -2.49 3.41
CA GLN A 26 10.70 -3.70 3.13
C GLN A 26 11.19 -4.39 4.42
N ALA A 27 11.67 -3.63 5.39
CA ALA A 27 12.08 -4.18 6.68
C ALA A 27 10.89 -4.81 7.43
N VAL A 28 9.72 -4.16 7.39
CA VAL A 28 8.48 -4.69 7.97
C VAL A 28 8.07 -5.98 7.27
N TRP A 29 8.07 -6.02 5.94
CA TRP A 29 7.67 -7.19 5.17
C TRP A 29 8.59 -8.40 5.47
N TRP A 30 9.91 -8.21 5.38
CA TRP A 30 10.87 -9.27 5.68
C TRP A 30 10.78 -9.75 7.13
N SER A 31 10.73 -8.84 8.10
CA SER A 31 10.59 -9.23 9.51
C SER A 31 9.30 -9.99 9.77
N SER A 32 8.19 -9.59 9.11
CA SER A 32 6.89 -10.23 9.25
C SER A 32 6.90 -11.68 8.80
N ILE A 33 7.45 -11.98 7.62
CA ILE A 33 7.48 -13.36 7.10
C ILE A 33 8.53 -14.25 7.79
N LEU A 34 9.62 -13.67 8.32
CA LEU A 34 10.68 -14.43 8.99
C LEU A 34 10.41 -14.65 10.48
N TRP A 35 9.81 -13.67 11.15
CA TRP A 35 9.64 -13.68 12.62
C TRP A 35 8.18 -13.71 13.06
N LEU A 36 7.23 -13.68 12.13
CA LEU A 36 5.80 -13.73 12.42
C LEU A 36 5.40 -12.69 13.48
N ASN A 37 4.66 -13.11 14.53
CA ASN A 37 4.21 -12.20 15.58
C ASN A 37 5.35 -11.55 16.38
N THR A 38 6.54 -12.14 16.43
CA THR A 38 7.71 -11.51 17.05
C THR A 38 8.17 -10.27 16.31
N SER A 39 7.86 -10.14 15.01
CA SER A 39 8.14 -8.95 14.21
C SER A 39 7.48 -7.68 14.74
N LEU A 40 6.43 -7.80 15.57
CA LEU A 40 5.76 -6.65 16.19
C LEU A 40 6.71 -5.80 17.04
N LEU A 41 7.78 -6.39 17.59
CA LEU A 41 8.83 -5.67 18.31
C LEU A 41 9.59 -4.67 17.43
N LEU A 42 9.65 -4.89 16.12
CA LEU A 42 10.25 -3.98 15.14
C LEU A 42 9.18 -3.12 14.45
N THR A 43 8.08 -3.74 14.03
CA THR A 43 7.10 -3.09 13.16
C THR A 43 6.32 -1.99 13.90
N ILE A 44 5.97 -2.18 15.17
CA ILE A 44 5.29 -1.14 15.97
C ILE A 44 6.17 0.09 16.17
N PRO A 45 7.44 -0.02 16.63
CA PRO A 45 8.34 1.14 16.68
C PRO A 45 8.53 1.85 15.35
N LEU A 46 8.66 1.13 14.23
CA LEU A 46 8.76 1.74 12.90
C LEU A 46 7.49 2.51 12.52
N LEU A 47 6.30 2.01 12.89
CA LEU A 47 5.04 2.71 12.67
C LEU A 47 4.98 4.02 13.47
N LEU A 48 5.34 3.97 14.74
CA LEU A 48 5.41 5.17 15.59
C LEU A 48 6.42 6.19 15.05
N PHE A 49 7.60 5.72 14.65
CA PHE A 49 8.65 6.56 14.08
C PHE A 49 8.21 7.21 12.75
N HIS A 50 7.44 6.51 11.91
CA HIS A 50 6.84 7.09 10.71
C HIS A 50 6.00 8.33 11.05
N PHE A 51 5.12 8.25 12.05
CA PHE A 51 4.27 9.37 12.45
C PHE A 51 5.05 10.49 13.14
N ILE A 52 6.13 10.18 13.87
CA ILE A 52 7.04 11.19 14.44
C ILE A 52 7.72 11.98 13.31
N LEU A 53 8.27 11.28 12.31
CA LEU A 53 8.87 11.92 11.13
C LEU A 53 7.85 12.73 10.35
N LEU A 54 6.68 12.19 10.10
CA LEU A 54 5.61 12.89 9.40
C LEU A 54 5.16 14.14 10.20
N ALA A 55 5.14 14.07 11.52
CA ALA A 55 4.83 15.20 12.39
C ALA A 55 5.85 16.34 12.28
N SER A 56 7.13 16.00 12.06
CA SER A 56 8.19 16.99 11.90
C SER A 56 8.28 17.58 10.48
N LEU A 57 7.76 16.88 9.48
CA LEU A 57 7.92 17.23 8.06
C LEU A 57 6.65 17.78 7.41
N SER A 58 5.47 17.59 8.00
CA SER A 58 4.19 17.90 7.37
C SER A 58 3.20 18.58 8.30
N LYS A 59 2.21 19.26 7.68
CA LYS A 59 1.11 19.90 8.39
C LYS A 59 0.15 18.85 9.00
N PRO A 60 -0.59 19.22 10.08
CA PRO A 60 -1.53 18.30 10.75
C PRO A 60 -2.57 17.65 9.83
N GLU A 61 -2.99 18.37 8.78
CA GLU A 61 -4.00 17.89 7.84
C GLU A 61 -3.52 16.64 7.08
N TYR A 62 -2.26 16.60 6.66
CA TYR A 62 -1.66 15.45 5.96
C TYR A 62 -1.57 14.22 6.86
N ARG A 63 -1.26 14.43 8.16
CA ARG A 63 -1.22 13.35 9.15
C ARG A 63 -2.58 12.69 9.35
N LYS A 64 -3.66 13.48 9.37
CA LYS A 64 -5.04 12.95 9.45
C LYS A 64 -5.40 12.15 8.21
N VAL A 65 -5.00 12.62 7.02
CA VAL A 65 -5.23 11.90 5.75
C VAL A 65 -4.53 10.55 5.77
N ASP A 66 -3.26 10.50 6.18
CA ASP A 66 -2.51 9.24 6.26
C ASP A 66 -3.07 8.30 7.31
N LEU A 67 -3.45 8.81 8.49
CA LEU A 67 -4.07 7.99 9.54
C LEU A 67 -5.41 7.39 9.07
N LEU A 68 -6.27 8.18 8.45
CA LEU A 68 -7.55 7.71 7.94
C LEU A 68 -7.38 6.70 6.80
N LEU A 69 -6.41 6.94 5.90
CA LEU A 69 -6.09 5.99 4.84
C LEU A 69 -5.58 4.68 5.44
N MET A 70 -4.65 4.77 6.38
CA MET A 70 -4.08 3.60 7.06
C MET A 70 -5.18 2.72 7.67
N LEU A 71 -6.11 3.31 8.41
CA LEU A 71 -7.21 2.56 9.03
C LEU A 71 -8.14 1.93 7.99
N LYS A 72 -8.50 2.66 6.92
CA LYS A 72 -9.38 2.14 5.86
C LYS A 72 -8.73 0.98 5.09
N VAL A 73 -7.48 1.15 4.71
CA VAL A 73 -6.74 0.13 3.93
C VAL A 73 -6.48 -1.10 4.79
N ALA A 74 -6.08 -0.91 6.06
CA ALA A 74 -5.86 -2.03 6.97
C ALA A 74 -7.16 -2.81 7.24
N ALA A 75 -8.26 -2.12 7.50
CA ALA A 75 -9.56 -2.78 7.71
C ALA A 75 -10.00 -3.57 6.46
N LEU A 76 -9.85 -2.99 5.26
CA LEU A 76 -10.17 -3.66 4.02
C LEU A 76 -9.25 -4.86 3.75
N GLY A 77 -7.94 -4.69 3.91
CA GLY A 77 -6.96 -5.74 3.67
C GLY A 77 -7.12 -6.91 4.63
N ILE A 78 -7.26 -6.64 5.94
CA ILE A 78 -7.54 -7.66 6.94
C ILE A 78 -8.86 -8.38 6.63
N GLY A 79 -9.89 -7.65 6.20
CA GLY A 79 -11.17 -8.24 5.80
C GLY A 79 -11.03 -9.19 4.60
N ILE A 80 -10.33 -8.77 3.56
CA ILE A 80 -10.07 -9.61 2.37
C ILE A 80 -9.24 -10.84 2.76
N ASP A 81 -8.17 -10.67 3.53
CA ASP A 81 -7.33 -11.78 3.96
C ASP A 81 -8.12 -12.77 4.85
N THR A 82 -9.00 -12.27 5.71
CA THR A 82 -9.89 -13.13 6.51
C THR A 82 -10.80 -13.95 5.61
N VAL A 83 -11.42 -13.35 4.60
CA VAL A 83 -12.27 -14.06 3.64
C VAL A 83 -11.48 -15.12 2.88
N LEU A 84 -10.30 -14.77 2.36
CA LEU A 84 -9.44 -15.70 1.64
C LEU A 84 -8.97 -16.87 2.53
N SER A 85 -8.68 -16.60 3.80
CA SER A 85 -8.31 -17.63 4.77
C SER A 85 -9.49 -18.56 5.11
N VAL A 86 -10.69 -18.00 5.30
CA VAL A 86 -11.92 -18.80 5.51
C VAL A 86 -12.23 -19.67 4.29
N LEU A 87 -11.96 -19.19 3.09
CA LEU A 87 -12.11 -19.95 1.84
C LEU A 87 -10.97 -20.98 1.61
N GLY A 88 -9.96 -21.05 2.49
CA GLY A 88 -8.87 -22.01 2.38
C GLY A 88 -7.84 -21.66 1.31
N VAL A 89 -7.82 -20.42 0.79
CA VAL A 89 -6.79 -19.99 -0.18
C VAL A 89 -5.42 -19.99 0.46
N PHE A 90 -5.36 -19.60 1.71
CA PHE A 90 -4.19 -19.73 2.59
C PHE A 90 -4.63 -19.84 4.06
N GLU A 91 -3.76 -20.40 4.90
CA GLU A 91 -4.00 -20.59 6.32
C GLU A 91 -2.80 -20.16 7.15
N PHE A 92 -3.07 -19.78 8.40
CA PHE A 92 -2.06 -19.39 9.39
C PHE A 92 -2.04 -20.39 10.54
N ALA A 93 -0.85 -20.75 11.01
CA ALA A 93 -0.70 -21.62 12.18
C ALA A 93 -1.17 -20.95 13.47
N LEU A 94 -1.05 -19.63 13.57
CA LEU A 94 -1.48 -18.80 14.70
C LEU A 94 -2.16 -17.56 14.19
N PHE A 95 -2.96 -16.88 15.06
CA PHE A 95 -3.57 -15.61 14.68
C PHE A 95 -2.50 -14.59 14.24
N PRO A 96 -2.58 -14.08 12.99
CA PRO A 96 -1.49 -13.35 12.36
C PRO A 96 -1.54 -11.84 12.69
N TRP A 97 -1.21 -11.44 13.92
CA TRP A 97 -1.11 -10.03 14.29
C TRP A 97 -0.12 -9.26 13.41
N TRP A 98 0.97 -9.93 12.99
CA TRP A 98 1.96 -9.39 12.08
C TRP A 98 1.37 -8.96 10.73
N LEU A 99 0.38 -9.69 10.22
CA LEU A 99 -0.27 -9.35 8.95
C LEU A 99 -1.10 -8.07 9.07
N GLY A 100 -1.81 -7.90 10.20
CA GLY A 100 -2.49 -6.63 10.47
C GLY A 100 -1.52 -5.44 10.50
N CYS A 101 -0.37 -5.61 11.17
CA CYS A 101 0.66 -4.57 11.19
C CYS A 101 1.28 -4.31 9.80
N LEU A 102 1.46 -5.37 9.00
CA LEU A 102 1.91 -5.26 7.60
C LEU A 102 0.93 -4.43 6.76
N TRP A 103 -0.38 -4.62 6.92
CA TRP A 103 -1.40 -3.81 6.24
C TRP A 103 -1.36 -2.33 6.65
N LEU A 104 -1.12 -2.04 7.94
CA LEU A 104 -0.94 -0.66 8.39
C LEU A 104 0.23 0.02 7.69
N HIS A 105 1.37 -0.66 7.61
CA HIS A 105 2.56 -0.14 6.92
C HIS A 105 2.37 -0.03 5.41
N PHE A 106 1.74 -1.03 4.78
CA PHE A 106 1.44 -1.00 3.36
C PHE A 106 0.58 0.21 2.99
N ALA A 107 -0.44 0.51 3.79
CA ALA A 107 -1.30 1.67 3.57
C ALA A 107 -0.52 2.99 3.49
N LEU A 108 0.52 3.15 4.32
CA LEU A 108 1.37 4.35 4.33
C LEU A 108 2.24 4.47 3.07
N THR A 109 2.54 3.36 2.38
CA THR A 109 3.28 3.42 1.12
C THR A 109 2.48 4.07 -0.01
N LEU A 110 1.17 3.93 -0.01
CA LEU A 110 0.29 4.43 -1.07
C LEU A 110 0.34 5.95 -1.23
N ASN A 111 0.56 6.70 -0.13
CA ASN A 111 0.71 8.15 -0.17
C ASN A 111 2.16 8.61 -0.34
N HIS A 112 3.13 7.74 -0.14
CA HIS A 112 4.56 8.09 -0.11
C HIS A 112 5.35 7.33 -1.17
N SER A 113 5.91 6.16 -0.85
CA SER A 113 6.81 5.44 -1.75
C SER A 113 6.11 4.84 -2.98
N LEU A 114 4.84 4.47 -2.90
CA LEU A 114 4.03 3.99 -4.04
C LEU A 114 3.22 5.09 -4.73
N ALA A 115 3.30 6.34 -4.29
CA ALA A 115 2.54 7.44 -4.91
C ALA A 115 2.87 7.65 -6.40
N PHE A 116 4.05 7.21 -6.87
CA PHE A 116 4.44 7.24 -8.27
C PHE A 116 3.55 6.37 -9.17
N MET A 117 2.82 5.41 -8.62
CA MET A 117 1.91 4.55 -9.37
C MET A 117 0.62 5.26 -9.79
N ARG A 118 0.25 6.37 -9.13
CA ARG A 118 -1.01 7.11 -9.40
C ARG A 118 -1.15 7.59 -10.86
N PRO A 119 -0.12 8.13 -11.51
CA PRO A 119 -0.21 8.55 -12.91
C PRO A 119 -0.16 7.40 -13.92
N LEU A 120 0.13 6.17 -13.50
CA LEU A 120 0.18 5.02 -14.39
C LEU A 120 -1.22 4.65 -14.89
N PRO A 121 -1.35 4.18 -16.16
CA PRO A 121 -2.58 3.58 -16.65
C PRO A 121 -3.07 2.44 -15.76
N LEU A 122 -4.39 2.29 -15.64
CA LEU A 122 -5.05 1.32 -14.76
C LEU A 122 -4.52 -0.11 -14.97
N ILE A 123 -4.25 -0.48 -16.24
CA ILE A 123 -3.74 -1.81 -16.57
C ILE A 123 -2.38 -2.10 -15.92
N PHE A 124 -1.47 -1.10 -15.87
CA PHE A 124 -0.18 -1.28 -15.21
C PHE A 124 -0.33 -1.38 -13.69
N GLN A 125 -1.21 -0.56 -13.08
CA GLN A 125 -1.52 -0.69 -11.66
C GLN A 125 -2.06 -2.08 -11.34
N ALA A 126 -2.98 -2.60 -12.17
CA ALA A 126 -3.58 -3.91 -12.02
C ALA A 126 -2.53 -5.03 -12.14
N LEU A 127 -1.73 -5.01 -13.21
CA LEU A 127 -0.70 -6.04 -13.44
C LEU A 127 0.37 -6.03 -12.33
N LEU A 128 0.84 -4.86 -11.90
CA LEU A 128 1.79 -4.74 -10.79
C LEU A 128 1.16 -5.28 -9.49
N GLY A 129 -0.11 -4.97 -9.23
CA GLY A 129 -0.84 -5.53 -8.09
C GLY A 129 -0.92 -7.04 -8.15
N GLY A 130 -1.42 -7.60 -9.24
CA GLY A 130 -1.57 -9.04 -9.41
C GLY A 130 -0.24 -9.79 -9.25
N ILE A 131 0.81 -9.31 -9.92
CA ILE A 131 2.12 -9.95 -9.88
C ILE A 131 2.73 -9.84 -8.47
N PHE A 132 2.98 -8.62 -7.98
CA PHE A 132 3.72 -8.45 -6.72
C PHE A 132 2.89 -8.79 -5.49
N GLY A 133 1.58 -8.50 -5.51
CA GLY A 133 0.69 -8.91 -4.44
C GLY A 133 0.58 -10.43 -4.35
N GLY A 134 0.32 -11.13 -5.47
CA GLY A 134 0.28 -12.60 -5.49
C GLY A 134 1.61 -13.24 -5.08
N LEU A 135 2.73 -12.75 -5.63
CA LEU A 135 4.06 -13.26 -5.29
C LEU A 135 4.42 -13.06 -3.81
N SER A 136 3.90 -12.02 -3.14
CA SER A 136 4.17 -11.79 -1.73
C SER A 136 3.66 -12.92 -0.83
N TYR A 137 2.48 -13.49 -1.12
CA TYR A 137 1.93 -14.63 -0.38
C TYR A 137 2.67 -15.94 -0.71
N LEU A 138 3.03 -16.15 -1.98
CA LEU A 138 3.85 -17.31 -2.36
C LEU A 138 5.22 -17.28 -1.66
N ALA A 139 5.85 -16.12 -1.60
CA ALA A 139 7.08 -15.92 -0.83
C ALA A 139 6.84 -16.20 0.66
N GLY A 140 5.76 -15.67 1.25
CA GLY A 140 5.37 -15.99 2.63
C GLY A 140 5.24 -17.49 2.86
N ALA A 141 4.67 -18.24 1.90
CA ALA A 141 4.56 -19.70 2.00
C ALA A 141 5.93 -20.38 1.94
N GLN A 142 6.86 -19.91 1.12
CA GLN A 142 8.23 -20.45 1.07
C GLN A 142 8.98 -20.30 2.41
N PHE A 143 8.65 -19.27 3.20
CA PHE A 143 9.21 -19.04 4.53
C PHE A 143 8.32 -19.59 5.66
N ASN A 144 7.31 -20.42 5.34
CA ASN A 144 6.37 -20.99 6.30
C ASN A 144 5.56 -19.97 7.11
N ALA A 145 5.42 -18.74 6.60
CA ALA A 145 4.57 -17.73 7.24
C ALA A 145 3.07 -18.00 7.01
N VAL A 146 2.73 -18.67 5.91
CA VAL A 146 1.38 -19.13 5.58
C VAL A 146 1.48 -20.53 4.95
N SER A 147 0.43 -21.33 5.04
CA SER A 147 0.24 -22.55 4.24
C SER A 147 -0.74 -22.29 3.10
N LEU A 148 -0.60 -23.02 1.99
CA LEU A 148 -1.43 -22.91 0.80
C LEU A 148 -2.16 -24.22 0.53
N PRO A 149 -3.32 -24.47 1.14
CA PRO A 149 -4.03 -25.76 1.05
C PRO A 149 -4.36 -26.20 -0.38
N TYR A 150 -4.70 -25.26 -1.28
CA TYR A 150 -4.95 -25.56 -2.69
C TYR A 150 -3.68 -25.70 -3.54
N GLY A 151 -2.50 -25.61 -2.91
CA GLY A 151 -1.20 -25.64 -3.58
C GLY A 151 -0.85 -24.30 -4.23
N ASN A 152 0.43 -24.16 -4.59
CA ASN A 152 1.01 -22.90 -5.04
C ASN A 152 0.32 -22.31 -6.28
N VAL A 153 -0.06 -23.13 -7.26
CA VAL A 153 -0.60 -22.65 -8.54
C VAL A 153 -1.99 -22.06 -8.37
N ILE A 154 -2.90 -22.79 -7.73
CA ILE A 154 -4.29 -22.34 -7.54
C ILE A 154 -4.32 -21.09 -6.66
N SER A 155 -3.62 -21.13 -5.52
CA SER A 155 -3.53 -19.97 -4.63
C SER A 155 -2.90 -18.76 -5.32
N ALA A 156 -1.86 -18.96 -6.15
CA ALA A 156 -1.24 -17.88 -6.93
C ALA A 156 -2.23 -17.23 -7.90
N VAL A 157 -3.02 -18.02 -8.62
CA VAL A 157 -4.03 -17.50 -9.58
C VAL A 157 -5.10 -16.70 -8.83
N VAL A 158 -5.63 -17.23 -7.73
CA VAL A 158 -6.64 -16.53 -6.93
C VAL A 158 -6.09 -15.21 -6.38
N LEU A 159 -4.91 -15.24 -5.78
CA LEU A 159 -4.26 -14.05 -5.22
C LEU A 159 -3.92 -13.03 -6.31
N PHE A 160 -3.44 -13.49 -7.47
CA PHE A 160 -3.22 -12.62 -8.64
C PHE A 160 -4.50 -11.88 -9.03
N LEU A 161 -5.62 -12.60 -9.18
CA LEU A 161 -6.90 -11.99 -9.57
C LEU A 161 -7.42 -11.00 -8.51
N VAL A 162 -7.29 -11.33 -7.24
CA VAL A 162 -7.67 -10.42 -6.15
C VAL A 162 -6.83 -9.14 -6.19
N TRP A 163 -5.52 -9.25 -6.28
CA TRP A 163 -4.61 -8.11 -6.28
C TRP A 163 -4.65 -7.29 -7.57
N LEU A 164 -5.04 -7.91 -8.70
CA LEU A 164 -5.28 -7.22 -9.96
C LEU A 164 -6.36 -6.13 -9.83
N VAL A 165 -7.35 -6.36 -8.97
CA VAL A 165 -8.41 -5.40 -8.67
C VAL A 165 -8.07 -4.54 -7.45
N LEU A 166 -7.51 -5.16 -6.42
CA LEU A 166 -7.29 -4.54 -5.13
C LEU A 166 -6.30 -3.37 -5.20
N LEU A 167 -5.14 -3.55 -5.83
CA LEU A 167 -4.12 -2.47 -5.86
C LEU A 167 -4.61 -1.20 -6.57
N PRO A 168 -5.23 -1.26 -7.77
CA PRO A 168 -5.83 -0.07 -8.39
C PRO A 168 -6.87 0.61 -7.51
N PHE A 169 -7.71 -0.17 -6.85
CA PHE A 169 -8.72 0.35 -5.92
C PHE A 169 -8.07 1.09 -4.74
N LEU A 170 -7.04 0.50 -4.13
CA LEU A 170 -6.30 1.12 -3.02
C LEU A 170 -5.58 2.41 -3.45
N ILE A 171 -5.00 2.45 -4.66
CA ILE A 171 -4.38 3.66 -5.22
C ILE A 171 -5.43 4.76 -5.43
N GLN A 172 -6.63 4.43 -5.87
CA GLN A 172 -7.73 5.40 -6.00
C GLN A 172 -8.21 5.89 -4.63
N LEU A 173 -8.33 4.99 -3.65
CA LEU A 173 -8.68 5.33 -2.27
C LEU A 173 -7.65 6.27 -1.62
N ALA A 174 -6.38 6.10 -1.95
CA ALA A 174 -5.27 6.93 -1.49
C ALA A 174 -5.20 8.31 -2.17
N ASN A 175 -6.00 8.55 -3.24
CA ASN A 175 -6.00 9.81 -3.99
C ASN A 175 -7.27 10.65 -3.72
N PRO A 176 -7.43 11.25 -2.53
CA PRO A 176 -8.65 11.97 -2.16
C PRO A 176 -8.94 13.20 -3.04
N TYR A 177 -7.93 13.67 -3.81
CA TYR A 177 -8.06 14.84 -4.68
C TYR A 177 -8.17 14.52 -6.17
N GLY A 178 -8.05 13.25 -6.57
CA GLY A 178 -8.10 12.81 -7.98
C GLY A 178 -9.49 12.96 -8.60
N PHE A 179 -10.54 12.78 -7.80
CA PHE A 179 -11.92 12.91 -8.26
C PHE A 179 -12.32 14.36 -8.59
N ASN A 180 -11.70 15.34 -7.92
CA ASN A 180 -12.04 16.77 -8.10
C ASN A 180 -11.33 17.43 -9.29
N ARG A 181 -10.25 16.85 -9.85
CA ARG A 181 -9.58 17.40 -11.03
C ARG A 181 -10.35 17.13 -12.33
N SER A 182 -11.05 16.00 -12.43
CA SER A 182 -11.82 15.64 -13.61
C SER A 182 -13.06 16.55 -13.82
N THR A 183 -13.72 16.96 -12.73
CA THR A 183 -14.88 17.86 -12.78
C THR A 183 -14.49 19.30 -13.09
N LYS A 184 -13.32 19.79 -12.62
CA LYS A 184 -12.86 21.15 -12.93
C LYS A 184 -12.35 21.32 -14.36
N ALA A 185 -11.79 20.28 -14.97
CA ALA A 185 -11.36 20.33 -16.38
C ALA A 185 -12.54 20.35 -17.36
N ARG A 186 -13.67 19.73 -17.01
CA ARG A 186 -14.88 19.76 -17.85
C ARG A 186 -15.67 21.08 -17.78
N SER A 187 -15.55 21.85 -16.70
CA SER A 187 -16.27 23.13 -16.59
C SER A 187 -15.60 24.29 -17.35
N PHE A 188 -14.33 24.18 -17.72
CA PHE A 188 -13.61 25.22 -18.48
C PHE A 188 -13.80 25.11 -20.01
N THR A 189 -14.30 24.00 -20.53
CA THR A 189 -14.52 23.82 -21.98
C THR A 189 -15.94 24.14 -22.45
N VAL A 190 -16.87 24.52 -21.55
CA VAL A 190 -18.28 24.79 -21.90
C VAL A 190 -18.56 26.30 -22.06
N PHE A 191 -17.66 27.18 -21.69
CA PHE A 191 -17.85 28.65 -21.78
C PHE A 191 -16.88 29.35 -22.77
N GLY A 192 -16.47 28.68 -23.82
CA GLY A 192 -15.66 29.25 -24.87
C GLY A 192 -16.27 29.00 -26.26
N ARG A 193 -17.39 29.68 -26.55
CA ARG A 193 -17.85 30.01 -27.90
C ARG A 193 -18.65 31.31 -27.84
#